data_740783b5132e6e88c86bbd41dad6c74e
#
_entry.id   740783b5132e6e88c86bbd41dad6c74e
#
_cell.length_a   1.000
_cell.length_b   1.000
_cell.length_c   1.000
_cell.angle_alpha   90.00
_cell.angle_beta   90.00
_cell.angle_gamma   90.00
#
_symmetry.space_group_name_H-M   'P 1'
#
loop_
_entity.id
_entity.type
_entity.pdbx_description
1 polymer ?
#
loop_
_entity_poly.entity_id
_entity_poly.type
_entity_poly.pdbx_seq_one_letter_code
_entity_poly.pdbx_strand_id
1 'polypeptide(L)'
;MKKLALILAGATLALTGGAVSAKPTRAEQAEANLARMLEGRVAGEPANCISAFDSNRIRVMEHIGLVYDNGRTIWVARVRDPDMLDHWEVPIIQRYGSQLCTTDVRHTVDRSDGHFTGALFLDDFVPYTRQG
;
A
#
# COMPACT_ATOMS: atom_id res chain seq x y z
N MET A 1 -51.31 28.38 -50.03
CA MET A 1 -50.43 27.30 -49.69
C MET A 1 -49.68 27.70 -48.43
N LYS A 2 -50.09 27.23 -47.27
CA LYS A 2 -49.50 27.58 -45.98
C LYS A 2 -48.56 26.45 -45.60
N LYS A 3 -47.27 26.75 -45.54
CA LYS A 3 -46.29 25.81 -45.08
C LYS A 3 -46.22 25.95 -43.56
N LEU A 4 -46.68 24.95 -42.84
CA LEU A 4 -46.42 24.82 -41.39
C LEU A 4 -45.00 24.31 -41.19
N ALA A 5 -44.17 25.12 -40.55
CA ALA A 5 -42.88 24.70 -40.03
C ALA A 5 -43.08 24.18 -38.60
N LEU A 6 -42.94 22.86 -38.40
CA LEU A 6 -42.89 22.27 -37.09
C LEU A 6 -41.48 22.46 -36.54
N ILE A 7 -41.36 23.27 -35.50
CA ILE A 7 -40.15 23.39 -34.72
C ILE A 7 -40.19 22.32 -33.63
N LEU A 8 -39.39 21.26 -33.79
CA LEU A 8 -39.12 20.29 -32.74
C LEU A 8 -38.10 20.91 -31.77
N ALA A 9 -38.56 21.36 -30.62
CA ALA A 9 -37.74 21.73 -29.53
C ALA A 9 -37.22 20.45 -28.85
N GLY A 10 -36.00 20.03 -29.18
CA GLY A 10 -35.31 18.97 -28.50
C GLY A 10 -34.81 19.43 -27.11
N ALA A 11 -35.49 18.99 -26.06
CA ALA A 11 -34.96 19.17 -24.70
C ALA A 11 -33.78 18.22 -24.47
N THR A 12 -32.58 18.72 -24.55
CA THR A 12 -31.39 17.99 -24.10
C THR A 12 -31.35 18.05 -22.59
N LEU A 13 -31.75 16.94 -21.92
CA LEU A 13 -31.45 16.75 -20.51
C LEU A 13 -29.91 16.55 -20.36
N ALA A 14 -29.25 17.60 -19.93
CA ALA A 14 -27.87 17.48 -19.43
C ALA A 14 -27.94 16.75 -18.09
N LEU A 15 -27.64 15.46 -18.08
CA LEU A 15 -27.30 14.71 -16.88
C LEU A 15 -25.97 15.22 -16.36
N THR A 16 -26.01 16.25 -15.52
CA THR A 16 -24.88 16.62 -14.71
C THR A 16 -24.71 15.54 -13.62
N GLY A 17 -24.01 14.47 -13.99
CA GLY A 17 -23.55 13.48 -13.02
C GLY A 17 -22.59 14.19 -12.07
N GLY A 18 -23.08 14.62 -10.91
CA GLY A 18 -22.22 15.08 -9.85
C GLY A 18 -21.29 13.94 -9.46
N ALA A 19 -19.99 14.09 -9.73
CA ALA A 19 -18.98 13.18 -9.23
C ALA A 19 -19.00 13.28 -7.71
N VAL A 20 -19.61 12.30 -7.03
CA VAL A 20 -19.52 12.17 -5.58
C VAL A 20 -18.09 11.78 -5.27
N SER A 21 -17.26 12.76 -4.87
CA SER A 21 -15.90 12.51 -4.42
C SER A 21 -15.95 11.87 -3.05
N ALA A 22 -15.93 10.53 -3.00
CA ALA A 22 -15.81 9.80 -1.74
C ALA A 22 -14.42 10.06 -1.13
N LYS A 23 -14.35 10.19 0.22
CA LYS A 23 -13.06 10.27 0.93
C LYS A 23 -12.28 8.98 0.67
N PRO A 24 -10.95 9.06 0.42
CA PRO A 24 -10.13 7.88 0.23
C PRO A 24 -10.12 7.03 1.50
N THR A 25 -10.14 5.72 1.33
CA THR A 25 -9.99 4.76 2.43
C THR A 25 -8.57 4.81 3.01
N ARG A 26 -8.35 4.23 4.18
CA ARG A 26 -7.01 4.11 4.77
C ARG A 26 -6.05 3.33 3.86
N ALA A 27 -6.54 2.26 3.22
CA ALA A 27 -5.77 1.47 2.27
C ALA A 27 -5.36 2.30 1.04
N GLU A 28 -6.27 3.09 0.48
CA GLU A 28 -5.97 4.00 -0.64
C GLU A 28 -4.98 5.09 -0.24
N GLN A 29 -5.09 5.63 0.97
CA GLN A 29 -4.13 6.60 1.51
C GLN A 29 -2.74 5.98 1.71
N ALA A 30 -2.68 4.74 2.21
CA ALA A 30 -1.42 4.00 2.38
C ALA A 30 -0.73 3.77 1.03
N GLU A 31 -1.48 3.36 0.00
CA GLU A 31 -0.95 3.19 -1.36
C GLU A 31 -0.46 4.52 -1.95
N ALA A 32 -1.19 5.61 -1.76
CA ALA A 32 -0.75 6.93 -2.21
C ALA A 32 0.52 7.40 -1.49
N ASN A 33 0.65 7.12 -0.20
CA ASN A 33 1.85 7.42 0.59
C ASN A 33 3.05 6.60 0.10
N LEU A 34 2.86 5.30 -0.14
CA LEU A 34 3.89 4.44 -0.70
C LEU A 34 4.33 4.93 -2.08
N ALA A 35 3.39 5.25 -2.96
CA ALA A 35 3.68 5.76 -4.29
C ALA A 35 4.56 7.01 -4.25
N ARG A 36 4.30 7.93 -3.32
CA ARG A 36 5.14 9.12 -3.12
C ARG A 36 6.55 8.79 -2.64
N MET A 37 6.68 7.81 -1.73
CA MET A 37 8.00 7.35 -1.27
C MET A 37 8.82 6.73 -2.39
N LEU A 38 8.15 6.06 -3.32
CA LEU A 38 8.78 5.34 -4.44
C LEU A 38 8.96 6.19 -5.70
N GLU A 39 8.53 7.45 -5.68
CA GLU A 39 8.63 8.35 -6.82
C GLU A 39 10.07 8.51 -7.29
N GLY A 40 10.29 8.41 -8.60
CA GLY A 40 11.63 8.48 -9.21
C GLY A 40 12.49 7.23 -8.99
N ARG A 41 11.91 6.13 -8.56
CA ARG A 41 12.59 4.86 -8.31
C ARG A 41 12.10 3.78 -9.27
N VAL A 42 12.96 2.82 -9.54
CA VAL A 42 12.67 1.68 -10.42
C VAL A 42 12.73 0.39 -9.63
N ALA A 43 11.72 -0.47 -9.81
CA ALA A 43 11.66 -1.79 -9.20
C ALA A 43 12.74 -2.71 -9.78
N GLY A 44 13.38 -3.48 -8.91
CA GLY A 44 14.39 -4.49 -9.27
C GLY A 44 13.95 -5.90 -8.88
N GLU A 45 14.91 -6.81 -8.84
CA GLU A 45 14.68 -8.23 -8.53
C GLU A 45 14.18 -8.42 -7.08
N PRO A 46 13.06 -9.12 -6.89
CA PRO A 46 12.59 -9.46 -5.56
C PRO A 46 13.54 -10.41 -4.82
N ALA A 47 13.58 -10.29 -3.49
CA ALA A 47 14.34 -11.17 -2.62
C ALA A 47 13.52 -11.52 -1.37
N ASN A 48 13.63 -12.76 -0.90
CA ASN A 48 12.91 -13.14 0.32
C ASN A 48 13.63 -12.73 1.61
N CYS A 49 14.94 -12.45 1.54
CA CYS A 49 15.74 -11.91 2.62
C CYS A 49 16.55 -10.71 2.14
N ILE A 50 16.68 -9.70 2.98
CA ILE A 50 17.49 -8.51 2.73
C ILE A 50 18.42 -8.24 3.91
N SER A 51 19.52 -7.52 3.64
CA SER A 51 20.38 -7.00 4.70
C SER A 51 19.74 -5.77 5.33
N ALA A 52 19.41 -5.84 6.59
CA ALA A 52 18.76 -4.78 7.35
C ALA A 52 19.49 -4.54 8.67
N PHE A 53 20.69 -3.96 8.57
CA PHE A 53 21.57 -3.71 9.73
C PHE A 53 20.95 -2.75 10.74
N ASP A 54 20.24 -1.74 10.28
CA ASP A 54 19.60 -0.75 11.13
C ASP A 54 18.11 -1.04 11.28
N SER A 55 17.73 -1.59 12.43
CA SER A 55 16.35 -1.92 12.75
C SER A 55 15.43 -0.68 12.78
N ASN A 56 15.98 0.50 13.07
CA ASN A 56 15.19 1.74 13.12
C ASN A 56 14.70 2.19 11.75
N ARG A 57 15.26 1.63 10.69
CA ARG A 57 14.84 1.89 9.31
C ARG A 57 13.75 0.95 8.82
N ILE A 58 13.37 -0.06 9.62
CA ILE A 58 12.25 -0.94 9.33
C ILE A 58 10.97 -0.23 9.77
N ARG A 59 10.04 -0.07 8.83
CA ARG A 59 8.73 0.54 9.08
C ARG A 59 7.64 -0.44 8.72
N VAL A 60 6.61 -0.46 9.55
CA VAL A 60 5.35 -1.12 9.23
C VAL A 60 4.42 -0.08 8.63
N MET A 61 3.94 -0.35 7.44
CA MET A 61 2.90 0.46 6.79
C MET A 61 1.59 -0.30 6.79
N GLU A 62 0.58 0.26 7.44
CA GLU A 62 -0.77 -0.31 7.49
C GLU A 62 -1.28 -0.58 6.07
N HIS A 63 -1.93 -1.72 5.85
CA HIS A 63 -2.44 -2.22 4.57
C HIS A 63 -1.38 -2.47 3.47
N ILE A 64 -0.12 -2.21 3.73
CA ILE A 64 0.99 -2.42 2.79
C ILE A 64 1.86 -3.59 3.22
N GLY A 65 2.57 -3.46 4.33
CA GLY A 65 3.53 -4.44 4.80
C GLY A 65 4.75 -3.82 5.46
N LEU A 66 5.93 -4.40 5.19
CA LEU A 66 7.20 -3.91 5.70
C LEU A 66 7.93 -3.07 4.65
N VAL A 67 8.47 -1.96 5.10
CA VAL A 67 9.31 -1.07 4.30
C VAL A 67 10.66 -0.88 5.01
N TYR A 68 11.75 -1.12 4.29
CA TYR A 68 13.09 -0.84 4.76
C TYR A 68 13.75 0.21 3.87
N ASP A 69 14.00 1.38 4.44
CA ASP A 69 14.58 2.51 3.71
C ASP A 69 16.10 2.57 3.93
N ASN A 70 16.86 2.20 2.94
CA ASN A 70 18.32 2.28 2.92
C ASN A 70 18.85 3.52 2.17
N GLY A 71 18.01 4.56 2.01
CA GLY A 71 18.36 5.77 1.30
C GLY A 71 18.25 5.64 -0.21
N ARG A 72 19.25 5.07 -0.88
CA ARG A 72 19.21 4.86 -2.32
C ARG A 72 18.17 3.83 -2.75
N THR A 73 18.00 2.78 -1.98
CA THR A 73 17.03 1.71 -2.25
C THR A 73 16.03 1.62 -1.11
N ILE A 74 14.77 1.56 -1.45
CA ILE A 74 13.66 1.24 -0.54
C ILE A 74 13.19 -0.17 -0.86
N TRP A 75 13.21 -1.05 0.13
CA TRP A 75 12.72 -2.41 0.02
C TRP A 75 11.29 -2.48 0.56
N VAL A 76 10.38 -3.08 -0.20
CA VAL A 76 8.97 -3.22 0.17
C VAL A 76 8.55 -4.68 0.10
N ALA A 77 8.13 -5.24 1.22
CA ALA A 77 7.48 -6.55 1.30
C ALA A 77 6.00 -6.36 1.60
N ARG A 78 5.14 -6.65 0.64
CA ARG A 78 3.69 -6.49 0.79
C ARG A 78 3.08 -7.63 1.58
N VAL A 79 2.09 -7.33 2.40
CA VAL A 79 1.24 -8.37 3.00
C VAL A 79 0.33 -8.94 1.92
N ARG A 80 0.11 -10.27 1.97
CA ARG A 80 -0.79 -10.95 1.03
C ARG A 80 -2.25 -10.59 1.28
N ASP A 81 -2.61 -10.38 2.54
CA ASP A 81 -3.93 -9.92 2.94
C ASP A 81 -3.79 -8.55 3.64
N PRO A 82 -4.08 -7.44 2.95
CA PRO A 82 -3.95 -6.10 3.50
C PRO A 82 -4.82 -5.83 4.73
N ASP A 83 -5.94 -6.52 4.88
CA ASP A 83 -6.85 -6.35 6.01
C ASP A 83 -6.30 -6.97 7.30
N MET A 84 -5.30 -7.86 7.18
CA MET A 84 -4.58 -8.43 8.33
C MET A 84 -3.49 -7.50 8.89
N LEU A 85 -3.37 -6.29 8.37
CA LEU A 85 -2.39 -5.30 8.83
C LEU A 85 -3.05 -3.91 8.85
N ASP A 86 -4.05 -3.76 9.68
CA ASP A 86 -4.68 -2.47 9.92
C ASP A 86 -4.04 -1.74 11.12
N HIS A 87 -4.71 -0.69 11.59
CA HIS A 87 -4.24 0.12 12.71
C HIS A 87 -4.10 -0.66 14.03
N TRP A 88 -4.90 -1.71 14.22
CA TRP A 88 -4.95 -2.46 15.46
C TRP A 88 -3.95 -3.62 15.51
N GLU A 89 -3.56 -4.16 14.36
CA GLU A 89 -2.60 -5.24 14.26
C GLU A 89 -1.16 -4.73 14.29
N VAL A 90 -0.37 -5.31 15.19
CA VAL A 90 1.08 -5.08 15.27
C VAL A 90 1.79 -6.35 14.84
N PRO A 91 2.58 -6.33 13.74
CA PRO A 91 3.34 -7.49 13.33
C PRO A 91 4.49 -7.76 14.28
N ILE A 92 4.67 -9.02 14.65
CA ILE A 92 5.80 -9.47 15.46
C ILE A 92 6.90 -9.96 14.53
N ILE A 93 8.04 -9.29 14.59
CA ILE A 93 9.22 -9.58 13.79
C ILE A 93 10.22 -10.34 14.65
N GLN A 94 10.46 -11.61 14.32
CA GLN A 94 11.48 -12.44 14.97
C GLN A 94 12.63 -12.64 14.00
N ARG A 95 13.67 -11.86 14.13
CA ARG A 95 14.84 -11.95 13.27
C ARG A 95 16.09 -12.32 14.05
N TYR A 96 17.00 -12.99 13.38
CA TYR A 96 18.28 -13.40 13.90
C TYR A 96 19.40 -12.73 13.08
N GLY A 97 20.23 -11.94 13.74
CA GLY A 97 21.31 -11.22 13.08
C GLY A 97 20.85 -10.01 12.27
N SER A 98 21.60 -9.69 11.22
CA SER A 98 21.42 -8.48 10.41
C SER A 98 20.50 -8.66 9.19
N GLN A 99 20.03 -9.87 8.94
CA GLN A 99 19.07 -10.13 7.86
C GLN A 99 17.64 -9.95 8.31
N LEU A 100 16.80 -9.53 7.38
CA LEU A 100 15.35 -9.50 7.52
C LEU A 100 14.74 -10.33 6.39
N CYS A 101 14.06 -11.39 6.76
CA CYS A 101 13.39 -12.29 5.80
C CYS A 101 11.88 -12.15 5.92
N THR A 102 11.16 -12.45 4.85
CA THR A 102 9.69 -12.42 4.85
C THR A 102 9.09 -13.43 5.86
N THR A 103 9.82 -14.50 6.15
CA THR A 103 9.43 -15.52 7.15
C THR A 103 9.70 -15.11 8.60
N ASP A 104 10.40 -14.00 8.85
CA ASP A 104 10.61 -13.46 10.19
C ASP A 104 9.36 -12.80 10.78
N VAL A 105 8.39 -12.50 9.93
CA VAL A 105 7.10 -11.94 10.31
C VAL A 105 6.04 -13.00 10.09
N ARG A 106 5.50 -13.56 11.17
CA ARG A 106 4.60 -14.71 11.09
C ARG A 106 3.19 -14.43 11.56
N HIS A 107 3.02 -13.47 12.46
CA HIS A 107 1.74 -13.18 13.07
C HIS A 107 1.65 -11.73 13.52
N THR A 108 0.45 -11.33 13.78
CA THR A 108 0.10 -10.06 14.38
C THR A 108 -0.49 -10.25 15.78
N VAL A 109 -0.34 -9.22 16.58
CA VAL A 109 -0.97 -9.11 17.89
C VAL A 109 -1.78 -7.82 17.96
N ASP A 110 -2.80 -7.81 18.81
CA ASP A 110 -3.58 -6.61 19.07
C ASP A 110 -2.74 -5.56 19.79
N ARG A 111 -2.86 -4.31 19.33
CA ARG A 111 -2.10 -3.16 19.87
C ARG A 111 -2.42 -2.86 21.33
N SER A 112 -3.64 -3.14 21.77
CA SER A 112 -4.11 -2.75 23.11
C SER A 112 -3.70 -3.72 24.20
N ASP A 113 -3.71 -5.02 23.93
CA ASP A 113 -3.49 -6.05 24.95
C ASP A 113 -2.49 -7.14 24.56
N GLY A 114 -2.00 -7.13 23.31
CA GLY A 114 -0.98 -8.03 22.83
C GLY A 114 -1.45 -9.44 22.53
N HIS A 115 -2.77 -9.71 22.51
CA HIS A 115 -3.24 -11.05 22.15
C HIS A 115 -3.03 -11.32 20.65
N PHE A 116 -2.87 -12.58 20.30
CA PHE A 116 -2.73 -13.03 18.91
C PHE A 116 -3.98 -12.69 18.10
N THR A 117 -3.79 -12.04 16.94
CA THR A 117 -4.88 -11.63 16.04
C THR A 117 -4.91 -12.41 14.74
N GLY A 118 -3.79 -12.91 14.27
CA GLY A 118 -3.78 -13.71 13.05
C GLY A 118 -2.39 -14.02 12.52
N ALA A 119 -2.33 -14.94 11.55
CA ALA A 119 -1.11 -15.22 10.80
C ALA A 119 -0.90 -14.14 9.73
N LEU A 120 0.33 -13.73 9.54
CA LEU A 120 0.71 -12.73 8.55
C LEU A 120 1.67 -13.34 7.53
N PHE A 121 1.37 -13.15 6.25
CA PHE A 121 2.20 -13.60 5.15
C PHE A 121 2.64 -12.43 4.30
N LEU A 122 3.93 -12.35 4.06
CA LEU A 122 4.54 -11.34 3.20
C LEU A 122 4.94 -11.94 1.85
N ASP A 123 4.81 -11.14 0.82
CA ASP A 123 5.47 -11.39 -0.45
C ASP A 123 6.95 -10.98 -0.36
N ASP A 124 7.76 -11.39 -1.34
CA ASP A 124 9.18 -11.06 -1.37
C ASP A 124 9.42 -9.53 -1.36
N PHE A 125 10.55 -9.14 -0.79
CA PHE A 125 10.99 -7.75 -0.81
C PHE A 125 11.33 -7.31 -2.22
N VAL A 126 10.65 -6.29 -2.71
CA VAL A 126 10.96 -5.65 -4.00
C VAL A 126 11.83 -4.43 -3.72
N PRO A 127 13.03 -4.33 -4.33
CA PRO A 127 13.85 -3.14 -4.23
C PRO A 127 13.39 -2.07 -5.21
N TYR A 128 13.29 -0.84 -4.72
CA TYR A 128 13.02 0.35 -5.53
C TYR A 128 14.20 1.29 -5.41
N THR A 129 14.97 1.42 -6.48
CA THR A 129 16.25 2.13 -6.49
C THR A 129 16.15 3.40 -7.32
N ARG A 130 16.73 4.49 -6.80
CA ARG A 130 16.83 5.74 -7.55
C ARG A 130 17.71 5.56 -8.77
N GLN A 131 17.24 6.09 -9.90
CA GLN A 131 18.00 6.19 -11.14
C GLN A 131 18.88 7.45 -11.13
N GLY A 132 20.10 7.29 -11.55
CA GLY A 132 21.08 8.38 -11.65
C GLY A 132 22.22 8.30 -10.65
#